data_9ab372d1f1cfb3a1da1471e4b1fa9700
#
_entry.id   9ab372d1f1cfb3a1da1471e4b1fa9700
#
_cell.length_a   1.000
_cell.length_b   1.000
_cell.length_c   1.000
_cell.angle_alpha   90.00
_cell.angle_beta   90.00
_cell.angle_gamma   90.00
#
_symmetry.space_group_name_H-M   'P 1'
#
loop_
_entity.id
_entity.type
_entity.pdbx_description
1 polymer ?
#
loop_
_entity_poly.entity_id
_entity_poly.type
_entity_poly.pdbx_seq_one_letter_code
_entity_poly.pdbx_strand_id
1 'polypeptide(L)'
;MAWTYNAADLNTTTPSGRLNTVRLLVGDTDTTDQQVQNEEITFSLAENNDNTYLSAAWIARAISSKYARLVTTKLDGALSADYSDLAKQYQSLADQLEYRGKTDGASIGVLAGGLTKSGIEAVRANTNRIERSFRRDSFKNTPSYETPEHK
;
A
#
# COMPACT_ATOMS: atom_id res chain seq x y z
N MET A 1 9.11 -28.40 4.31
CA MET A 1 8.97 -27.01 4.75
C MET A 1 10.36 -26.43 4.78
N ALA A 2 10.57 -25.34 4.08
CA ALA A 2 11.88 -24.72 3.97
C ALA A 2 11.88 -23.39 4.73
N TRP A 3 12.97 -23.09 5.42
CA TRP A 3 13.26 -21.79 5.99
C TRP A 3 14.66 -21.36 5.55
N THR A 4 14.76 -20.19 4.96
CA THR A 4 16.04 -19.62 4.51
C THR A 4 16.05 -18.12 4.75
N TYR A 5 17.17 -17.59 5.21
CA TYR A 5 17.43 -16.15 5.31
C TYR A 5 18.85 -15.84 4.85
N ASN A 6 18.99 -14.83 3.99
CA ASN A 6 20.27 -14.35 3.52
C ASN A 6 20.30 -12.81 3.55
N ALA A 7 21.03 -12.25 4.50
CA ALA A 7 21.17 -10.80 4.64
C ALA A 7 21.92 -10.14 3.46
N ALA A 8 22.66 -10.90 2.66
CA ALA A 8 23.34 -10.37 1.46
C ALA A 8 22.41 -10.23 0.24
N ASP A 9 21.22 -10.88 0.28
CA ASP A 9 20.21 -10.81 -0.78
C ASP A 9 18.95 -10.10 -0.28
N LEU A 10 19.10 -8.85 0.14
CA LEU A 10 17.99 -7.97 0.54
C LEU A 10 17.66 -7.03 -0.61
N ASN A 11 16.62 -7.37 -1.36
CA ASN A 11 16.15 -6.54 -2.47
C ASN A 11 14.66 -6.82 -2.76
N THR A 12 14.01 -5.93 -3.48
CA THR A 12 12.58 -6.06 -3.85
C THR A 12 12.36 -6.55 -5.27
N THR A 13 13.44 -6.81 -6.03
CA THR A 13 13.36 -7.16 -7.45
C THR A 13 13.31 -8.67 -7.69
N THR A 14 14.05 -9.43 -6.89
CA THR A 14 14.09 -10.89 -7.01
C THR A 14 13.13 -11.58 -6.04
N PRO A 15 12.57 -12.75 -6.36
CA PRO A 15 11.71 -13.50 -5.44
C PRO A 15 12.40 -13.86 -4.11
N SER A 16 13.68 -14.26 -4.16
CA SER A 16 14.48 -14.56 -2.97
C SER A 16 14.74 -13.31 -2.13
N GLY A 17 15.05 -12.18 -2.78
CA GLY A 17 15.26 -10.91 -2.11
C GLY A 17 14.01 -10.38 -1.42
N ARG A 18 12.85 -10.49 -2.06
CA ARG A 18 11.55 -10.15 -1.44
C ARG A 18 11.27 -11.01 -0.22
N LEU A 19 11.49 -12.32 -0.30
CA LEU A 19 11.34 -13.24 0.82
C LEU A 19 12.23 -12.83 2.00
N ASN A 20 13.52 -12.58 1.74
CA ASN A 20 14.47 -12.14 2.77
C ASN A 20 14.09 -10.77 3.35
N THR A 21 13.59 -9.85 2.52
CA THR A 21 13.11 -8.52 2.97
C THR A 21 11.90 -8.65 3.90
N VAL A 22 10.94 -9.51 3.58
CA VAL A 22 9.79 -9.77 4.46
C VAL A 22 10.25 -10.35 5.80
N ARG A 23 11.19 -11.30 5.82
CA ARG A 23 11.76 -11.84 7.07
C ARG A 23 12.41 -10.76 7.93
N LEU A 24 13.22 -9.90 7.31
CA LEU A 24 13.85 -8.78 8.00
C LEU A 24 12.80 -7.83 8.61
N LEU A 25 11.75 -7.48 7.88
CA LEU A 25 10.69 -6.57 8.34
C LEU A 25 9.90 -7.13 9.53
N VAL A 26 9.73 -8.44 9.59
CA VAL A 26 9.00 -9.12 10.67
C VAL A 26 9.92 -9.51 11.83
N GLY A 27 11.26 -9.51 11.62
CA GLY A 27 12.24 -9.92 12.62
C GLY A 27 12.49 -11.43 12.67
N ASP A 28 12.03 -12.19 11.67
CA ASP A 28 12.24 -13.66 11.56
C ASP A 28 13.59 -13.97 10.89
N THR A 29 14.68 -13.56 11.50
CA THR A 29 16.05 -13.68 10.96
C THR A 29 16.91 -14.71 11.68
N ASP A 30 16.42 -15.29 12.78
CA ASP A 30 17.15 -16.26 13.58
C ASP A 30 16.81 -17.69 13.12
N THR A 31 17.87 -18.45 12.76
CA THR A 31 17.75 -19.84 12.36
C THR A 31 17.29 -20.77 13.50
N THR A 32 17.47 -20.35 14.75
CA THR A 32 17.12 -21.13 15.95
C THR A 32 15.68 -20.85 16.44
N ASP A 33 15.10 -19.72 16.05
CA ASP A 33 13.71 -19.32 16.40
C ASP A 33 12.91 -18.94 15.17
N GLN A 34 12.63 -19.93 14.33
CA GLN A 34 11.90 -19.76 13.09
C GLN A 34 10.40 -19.53 13.35
N GLN A 35 9.88 -18.39 12.94
CA GLN A 35 8.47 -18.05 13.16
C GLN A 35 7.59 -18.48 11.99
N VAL A 36 8.07 -18.35 10.75
CA VAL A 36 7.30 -18.52 9.51
C VAL A 36 8.09 -19.32 8.48
N GLN A 37 7.40 -20.13 7.71
CA GLN A 37 8.00 -20.92 6.62
C GLN A 37 8.10 -20.11 5.32
N ASN A 38 9.02 -20.48 4.42
CA ASN A 38 9.17 -19.81 3.11
C ASN A 38 7.89 -19.83 2.29
N GLU A 39 7.17 -20.95 2.33
CA GLU A 39 5.94 -21.16 1.58
C GLU A 39 4.84 -20.19 2.01
N GLU A 40 4.75 -19.88 3.32
CA GLU A 40 3.78 -18.91 3.86
C GLU A 40 4.11 -17.48 3.40
N ILE A 41 5.39 -17.12 3.39
CA ILE A 41 5.85 -15.82 2.89
C ILE A 41 5.60 -15.71 1.38
N THR A 42 5.92 -16.75 0.62
CA THR A 42 5.70 -16.78 -0.83
C THR A 42 4.21 -16.64 -1.17
N PHE A 43 3.35 -17.32 -0.42
CA PHE A 43 1.90 -17.17 -0.55
C PHE A 43 1.46 -15.72 -0.25
N SER A 44 1.95 -15.16 0.84
CA SER A 44 1.63 -13.77 1.21
C SER A 44 2.10 -12.75 0.16
N LEU A 45 3.28 -12.97 -0.46
CA LEU A 45 3.79 -12.13 -1.54
C LEU A 45 2.88 -12.22 -2.78
N ALA A 46 2.45 -13.42 -3.17
CA ALA A 46 1.53 -13.61 -4.29
C ALA A 46 0.19 -12.90 -4.09
N GLU A 47 -0.40 -12.99 -2.89
CA GLU A 47 -1.67 -12.33 -2.54
C GLU A 47 -1.56 -10.80 -2.52
N ASN A 48 -0.39 -10.25 -2.22
CA ASN A 48 -0.16 -8.81 -2.10
C ASN A 48 0.58 -8.19 -3.31
N ASN A 49 0.54 -8.83 -4.48
CA ASN A 49 1.19 -8.36 -5.71
C ASN A 49 2.68 -8.03 -5.52
N ASP A 50 3.40 -8.90 -4.85
CA ASP A 50 4.83 -8.76 -4.55
C ASP A 50 5.21 -7.53 -3.68
N ASN A 51 4.22 -6.89 -3.04
CA ASN A 51 4.47 -5.80 -2.11
C ASN A 51 5.02 -6.35 -0.78
N THR A 52 6.29 -6.11 -0.51
CA THR A 52 7.00 -6.63 0.66
C THR A 52 6.44 -6.10 1.98
N TYR A 53 6.00 -4.84 2.04
CA TYR A 53 5.43 -4.26 3.26
C TYR A 53 4.04 -4.81 3.59
N LEU A 54 3.16 -4.93 2.59
CA LEU A 54 1.82 -5.53 2.80
C LEU A 54 1.94 -7.00 3.17
N SER A 55 2.86 -7.73 2.53
CA SER A 55 3.13 -9.12 2.84
C SER A 55 3.69 -9.29 4.25
N ALA A 56 4.64 -8.43 4.66
CA ALA A 56 5.16 -8.44 6.03
C ALA A 56 4.07 -8.09 7.06
N ALA A 57 3.16 -7.17 6.77
CA ALA A 57 2.02 -6.87 7.63
C ALA A 57 1.10 -8.08 7.81
N TRP A 58 0.82 -8.80 6.72
CA TRP A 58 0.00 -10.01 6.75
C TRP A 58 0.65 -11.12 7.60
N ILE A 59 1.96 -11.34 7.42
CA ILE A 59 2.75 -12.29 8.20
C ILE A 59 2.81 -11.90 9.67
N ALA A 60 3.03 -10.62 10.00
CA ALA A 60 3.04 -10.14 11.38
C ALA A 60 1.70 -10.39 12.09
N ARG A 61 0.56 -10.24 11.40
CA ARG A 61 -0.76 -10.61 11.93
C ARG A 61 -0.90 -12.12 12.17
N ALA A 62 -0.36 -12.95 11.28
CA ALA A 62 -0.35 -14.40 11.47
C ALA A 62 0.45 -14.80 12.71
N ILE A 63 1.63 -14.19 12.93
CA ILE A 63 2.45 -14.40 14.13
C ILE A 63 1.71 -13.89 15.39
N SER A 64 1.10 -12.70 15.34
CA SER A 64 0.27 -12.18 16.42
C SER A 64 -0.83 -13.18 16.82
N SER A 65 -1.53 -13.73 15.84
CA SER A 65 -2.58 -14.74 16.07
C SER A 65 -2.04 -16.04 16.69
N LYS A 66 -0.81 -16.44 16.31
CA LYS A 66 -0.11 -17.59 16.90
C LYS A 66 0.14 -17.35 18.40
N TYR A 67 0.68 -16.17 18.76
CA TYR A 67 0.95 -15.84 20.16
C TYR A 67 -0.34 -15.63 20.97
N ALA A 68 -1.37 -15.00 20.41
CA ALA A 68 -2.67 -14.85 21.04
C ALA A 68 -3.31 -16.21 21.41
N ARG A 69 -3.12 -17.23 20.56
CA ARG A 69 -3.60 -18.58 20.84
C ARG A 69 -2.80 -19.27 21.94
N LEU A 70 -1.51 -18.99 22.08
CA LEU A 70 -0.67 -19.57 23.14
C LEU A 70 -1.03 -19.04 24.53
N VAL A 71 -1.50 -17.80 24.64
CA VAL A 71 -2.01 -17.21 25.89
C VAL A 71 -3.19 -18.01 26.44
N THR A 72 -4.09 -18.45 25.59
CA THR A 72 -5.28 -19.22 25.96
C THR A 72 -4.97 -20.66 26.45
N THR A 73 -3.80 -21.19 26.12
CA THR A 73 -3.45 -22.59 26.42
C THR A 73 -2.53 -22.77 27.62
N LYS A 74 -1.90 -21.69 28.13
CA LYS A 74 -1.00 -21.72 29.27
C LYS A 74 -1.65 -21.00 30.46
N LEU A 75 -2.10 -21.78 31.45
CA LEU A 75 -2.80 -21.31 32.67
C LEU A 75 -1.89 -20.68 33.72
N ASP A 76 -0.63 -20.38 33.45
CA ASP A 76 0.29 -19.75 34.39
C ASP A 76 0.31 -18.23 34.18
N GLY A 77 -0.23 -17.47 35.12
CA GLY A 77 -0.53 -16.04 34.99
C GLY A 77 0.63 -15.14 34.57
N ALA A 78 1.89 -15.47 34.92
CA ALA A 78 3.06 -14.72 34.53
C ALA A 78 3.45 -14.93 33.06
N LEU A 79 3.36 -16.15 32.53
CA LEU A 79 3.65 -16.49 31.13
C LEU A 79 2.56 -16.02 30.17
N SER A 80 1.34 -15.87 30.65
CA SER A 80 0.23 -15.36 29.82
C SER A 80 0.34 -13.87 29.51
N ALA A 81 0.93 -13.09 30.42
CA ALA A 81 1.14 -11.65 30.18
C ALA A 81 2.18 -11.39 29.07
N ASP A 82 3.28 -12.13 29.05
CA ASP A 82 4.37 -11.96 28.07
C ASP A 82 3.91 -12.28 26.65
N TYR A 83 3.17 -13.36 26.46
CA TYR A 83 2.62 -13.71 25.13
C TYR A 83 1.54 -12.73 24.66
N SER A 84 0.74 -12.18 25.56
CA SER A 84 -0.25 -11.15 25.24
C SER A 84 0.43 -9.88 24.73
N ASP A 85 1.53 -9.48 25.36
CA ASP A 85 2.27 -8.28 24.95
C ASP A 85 3.00 -8.50 23.64
N LEU A 86 3.58 -9.68 23.40
CA LEU A 86 4.13 -10.06 22.11
C LEU A 86 3.06 -10.01 20.99
N ALA A 87 1.88 -10.56 21.25
CA ALA A 87 0.77 -10.50 20.30
C ALA A 87 0.39 -9.05 19.94
N LYS A 88 0.32 -8.15 20.92
CA LYS A 88 0.05 -6.72 20.70
C LYS A 88 1.18 -6.02 19.96
N GLN A 89 2.44 -6.34 20.23
CA GLN A 89 3.59 -5.79 19.53
C GLN A 89 3.57 -6.17 18.04
N TYR A 90 3.32 -7.44 17.73
CA TYR A 90 3.19 -7.88 16.33
C TYR A 90 1.97 -7.27 15.65
N GLN A 91 0.86 -7.05 16.35
CA GLN A 91 -0.29 -6.34 15.81
C GLN A 91 0.05 -4.89 15.48
N SER A 92 0.72 -4.18 16.38
CA SER A 92 1.17 -2.81 16.17
C SER A 92 2.18 -2.71 15.00
N LEU A 93 3.12 -3.66 14.91
CA LEU A 93 4.05 -3.76 13.79
C LEU A 93 3.30 -3.97 12.46
N ALA A 94 2.30 -4.85 12.44
CA ALA A 94 1.50 -5.09 11.26
C ALA A 94 0.79 -3.83 10.76
N ASP A 95 0.21 -3.03 11.66
CA ASP A 95 -0.49 -1.80 11.32
C ASP A 95 0.49 -0.74 10.76
N GLN A 96 1.70 -0.63 11.32
CA GLN A 96 2.75 0.25 10.80
C GLN A 96 3.23 -0.17 9.41
N LEU A 97 3.44 -1.47 9.19
CA LEU A 97 3.86 -2.02 7.90
C LEU A 97 2.76 -1.86 6.83
N GLU A 98 1.51 -2.08 7.21
CA GLU A 98 0.37 -1.87 6.30
C GLU A 98 0.24 -0.40 5.88
N TYR A 99 0.41 0.53 6.82
CA TYR A 99 0.43 1.96 6.51
C TYR A 99 1.54 2.29 5.49
N ARG A 100 2.76 1.77 5.70
CA ARG A 100 3.87 1.94 4.75
C ARG A 100 3.56 1.30 3.40
N GLY A 101 3.08 0.07 3.37
CA GLY A 101 2.75 -0.63 2.13
C GLY A 101 1.71 0.09 1.29
N LYS A 102 0.75 0.76 1.93
CA LYS A 102 -0.24 1.60 1.26
C LYS A 102 0.32 2.94 0.77
N THR A 103 1.29 3.51 1.48
CA THR A 103 1.91 4.79 1.10
C THR A 103 3.01 4.65 0.06
N ASP A 104 3.86 3.64 0.16
CA ASP A 104 4.98 3.43 -0.79
C ASP A 104 4.52 2.90 -2.16
N GLY A 105 3.40 2.17 -2.22
CA GLY A 105 2.79 1.71 -3.48
C GLY A 105 1.79 2.70 -4.09
N ALA A 106 1.28 3.59 -3.28
CA ALA A 106 0.49 4.70 -3.75
C ALA A 106 1.46 5.80 -4.20
N SER A 107 1.74 5.88 -5.50
CA SER A 107 1.77 7.19 -6.11
C SER A 107 0.46 7.86 -5.64
N ILE A 108 0.50 8.55 -4.50
CA ILE A 108 -0.53 9.48 -4.11
C ILE A 108 -0.39 10.57 -5.17
N GLY A 109 -0.99 10.31 -6.34
CA GLY A 109 -1.40 11.38 -7.18
C GLY A 109 -2.26 12.22 -6.24
N VAL A 110 -1.73 13.34 -5.79
CA VAL A 110 -2.52 14.33 -5.09
C VAL A 110 -3.66 14.64 -6.04
N LEU A 111 -4.75 13.91 -5.90
CA LEU A 111 -6.04 14.24 -6.47
C LEU A 111 -6.53 15.45 -5.67
N ALA A 112 -5.79 16.55 -5.81
CA ALA A 112 -6.23 17.85 -5.39
C ALA A 112 -7.39 18.23 -6.34
N GLY A 113 -8.56 17.61 -6.12
CA GLY A 113 -9.83 18.01 -6.72
C GLY A 113 -9.85 18.24 -8.24
N GLY A 114 -8.80 17.84 -8.97
CA GLY A 114 -8.63 18.13 -10.38
C GLY A 114 -8.96 16.92 -11.24
N LEU A 115 -9.72 17.14 -12.29
CA LEU A 115 -9.85 16.22 -13.40
C LEU A 115 -8.46 15.97 -14.00
N THR A 116 -8.12 14.71 -14.27
CA THR A 116 -6.90 14.37 -15.02
C THR A 116 -6.95 15.04 -16.39
N LYS A 117 -5.79 15.33 -16.99
CA LYS A 117 -5.72 15.92 -18.35
C LYS A 117 -6.55 15.11 -19.34
N SER A 118 -6.46 13.78 -19.29
CA SER A 118 -7.28 12.87 -20.10
C SER A 118 -8.78 12.99 -19.80
N GLY A 119 -9.16 13.18 -18.53
CA GLY A 119 -10.55 13.42 -18.16
C GLY A 119 -11.08 14.75 -18.69
N ILE A 120 -10.26 15.80 -18.69
CA ILE A 120 -10.61 17.10 -19.28
C ILE A 120 -10.78 16.97 -20.80
N GLU A 121 -9.88 16.23 -21.47
CA GLU A 121 -9.96 16.00 -22.91
C GLU A 121 -11.19 15.15 -23.28
N ALA A 122 -11.50 14.09 -22.52
CA ALA A 122 -12.71 13.29 -22.71
C ALA A 122 -13.99 14.11 -22.52
N VAL A 123 -14.01 14.99 -21.54
CA VAL A 123 -15.14 15.91 -21.29
C VAL A 123 -15.29 16.93 -22.43
N ARG A 124 -14.18 17.41 -23.01
CA ARG A 124 -14.20 18.33 -24.17
C ARG A 124 -14.62 17.65 -25.46
N ALA A 125 -14.23 16.38 -25.65
CA ALA A 125 -14.60 15.57 -26.82
C ALA A 125 -16.06 15.07 -26.79
N ASN A 126 -16.75 15.19 -25.66
CA ASN A 126 -18.13 14.75 -25.54
C ASN A 126 -19.10 15.72 -26.22
N THR A 127 -19.51 15.40 -27.44
CA THR A 127 -20.44 16.18 -28.26
C THR A 127 -21.87 16.21 -27.71
N ASN A 128 -22.25 15.30 -26.81
CA ASN A 128 -23.57 15.25 -26.18
C ASN A 128 -23.69 16.17 -24.97
N ARG A 129 -22.64 16.86 -24.60
CA ARG A 129 -22.64 17.79 -23.47
C ARG A 129 -23.23 19.12 -23.89
N ILE A 130 -24.16 19.63 -23.10
CA ILE A 130 -24.66 21.01 -23.24
C ILE A 130 -23.48 21.97 -23.13
N GLU A 131 -23.27 22.80 -24.15
CA GLU A 131 -22.21 23.82 -24.13
C GLU A 131 -22.38 24.76 -22.94
N ARG A 132 -21.25 25.20 -22.37
CA ARG A 132 -21.29 26.17 -21.27
C ARG A 132 -21.90 27.46 -21.75
N SER A 133 -22.97 27.91 -21.11
CA SER A 133 -23.67 29.16 -21.43
C SER A 133 -22.76 30.40 -21.25
N PHE A 134 -21.73 30.27 -20.40
CA PHE A 134 -20.79 31.34 -20.12
C PHE A 134 -19.38 30.93 -20.58
N ARG A 135 -18.90 31.53 -21.63
CA ARG A 135 -17.50 31.46 -22.09
C ARG A 135 -16.74 32.67 -21.56
N ARG A 136 -15.42 32.56 -21.43
CA ARG A 136 -14.53 33.62 -20.91
C ARG A 136 -14.73 34.96 -21.62
N ASP A 137 -15.14 34.94 -22.90
CA ASP A 137 -15.31 36.11 -23.75
C ASP A 137 -16.79 36.42 -24.06
N SER A 138 -17.76 35.75 -23.41
CA SER A 138 -19.20 35.94 -23.65
C SER A 138 -19.70 37.37 -23.32
N PHE A 139 -18.94 38.08 -22.53
CA PHE A 139 -19.27 39.46 -22.11
C PHE A 139 -18.26 40.51 -22.60
N LYS A 140 -17.38 40.16 -23.54
CA LYS A 140 -16.58 41.19 -24.18
C LYS A 140 -17.48 41.99 -25.11
N ASN A 141 -17.74 43.22 -24.66
CA ASN A 141 -18.38 44.21 -25.49
C ASN A 141 -17.37 44.59 -26.60
N THR A 142 -17.58 44.15 -27.84
CA THR A 142 -16.79 44.62 -28.96
C THR A 142 -17.02 46.12 -29.10
N PRO A 143 -15.98 46.95 -29.06
CA PRO A 143 -16.17 48.39 -29.24
C PRO A 143 -16.82 48.65 -30.58
N SER A 144 -17.89 49.42 -30.60
CA SER A 144 -18.77 49.69 -31.74
C SER A 144 -18.13 50.49 -32.88
N TYR A 145 -16.82 50.74 -32.84
CA TYR A 145 -16.10 51.50 -33.88
C TYR A 145 -15.32 50.62 -34.88
N GLU A 146 -15.34 49.30 -34.74
CA GLU A 146 -14.85 48.41 -35.76
C GLU A 146 -15.99 47.98 -36.69
N THR A 147 -16.57 48.92 -37.42
CA THR A 147 -17.32 48.61 -38.60
C THR A 147 -16.32 48.26 -39.71
N PRO A 148 -16.36 47.03 -40.30
CA PRO A 148 -15.55 46.75 -41.49
C PRO A 148 -15.95 47.69 -42.61
N GLU A 149 -15.04 48.55 -43.03
CA GLU A 149 -15.24 49.31 -44.25
C GLU A 149 -15.34 48.30 -45.41
N HIS A 150 -16.52 48.27 -46.01
CA HIS A 150 -16.72 47.57 -47.27
C HIS A 150 -15.90 48.26 -48.38
N LYS A 151 -14.87 47.57 -48.85
CA LYS A 151 -14.28 47.81 -50.16
C LYS A 151 -14.63 46.67 -51.07
#